data_dbe92f6a43cbc0728e50af22986e3aed
#
_entry.id   dbe92f6a43cbc0728e50af22986e3aed
#
_cell.length_a   1.000
_cell.length_b   1.000
_cell.length_c   1.000
_cell.angle_alpha   90.00
_cell.angle_beta   90.00
_cell.angle_gamma   90.00
#
_symmetry.space_group_name_H-M   'P 1'
#
loop_
_entity.id
_entity.type
_entity.pdbx_description
1 polymer ?
#
loop_
_entity_poly.entity_id
_entity_poly.type
_entity_poly.pdbx_seq_one_letter_code
_entity_poly.pdbx_strand_id
1 'polypeptide(L)'
;ALSSSAAQRSAAQEGQLPAGTIKALDVDKAEFIEDVRRALYAAKLIAYSQGFDEIKAGSEEFGWDVDPRDLATIWRGGCIIRAKFLDRIRAAYDNNADLPALILDPYFKGELEDLIDPWRRVVVAATQLGLPAPVFASSLSYYDSLRAERLPAALIQGQRDFFGAHTFKRTDKPVSYTHLTLPTIYSV
;
A
#
# COMPACT_ATOMS: atom_id res chain seq x y z
N ALA A 1 0.08 -16.73 -7.11
CA ALA A 1 1.32 -16.63 -7.84
C ALA A 1 2.35 -17.64 -7.33
N LEU A 2 3.25 -17.32 -6.37
CA LEU A 2 4.29 -18.27 -5.94
C LEU A 2 3.75 -19.56 -5.31
N SER A 3 2.56 -19.57 -4.73
CA SER A 3 1.92 -20.77 -4.18
C SER A 3 1.62 -21.83 -5.23
N SER A 4 1.36 -21.45 -6.48
CA SER A 4 1.11 -22.35 -7.59
C SER A 4 2.39 -22.88 -8.27
N SER A 5 3.56 -22.37 -7.89
CA SER A 5 4.87 -22.74 -8.45
C SER A 5 5.65 -23.67 -7.54
N ALA A 6 5.01 -24.76 -7.08
CA ALA A 6 5.62 -25.69 -6.12
C ALA A 6 6.94 -26.31 -6.62
N ALA A 7 6.96 -26.79 -7.85
CA ALA A 7 8.15 -27.37 -8.46
C ALA A 7 9.31 -26.36 -8.54
N GLN A 8 9.03 -25.13 -8.91
CA GLN A 8 10.03 -24.05 -8.97
C GLN A 8 10.62 -23.75 -7.58
N ARG A 9 9.77 -23.72 -6.55
CA ARG A 9 10.20 -23.48 -5.18
C ARG A 9 11.05 -24.64 -4.64
N SER A 10 10.66 -25.90 -4.94
CA SER A 10 11.47 -27.08 -4.59
C SER A 10 12.83 -27.02 -5.25
N ALA A 11 12.90 -26.75 -6.54
CA ALA A 11 14.16 -26.60 -7.27
C ALA A 11 15.03 -25.46 -6.71
N ALA A 12 14.43 -24.35 -6.28
CA ALA A 12 15.15 -23.24 -5.65
C ALA A 12 15.70 -23.60 -4.27
N GLN A 13 15.00 -24.45 -3.51
CA GLN A 13 15.47 -24.97 -2.22
C GLN A 13 16.62 -25.97 -2.42
N GLU A 14 16.48 -26.90 -3.35
CA GLU A 14 17.50 -27.87 -3.72
C GLU A 14 18.76 -27.17 -4.28
N GLY A 15 18.59 -26.12 -5.06
CA GLY A 15 19.66 -25.29 -5.60
C GLY A 15 20.33 -24.38 -4.56
N GLN A 16 19.91 -24.40 -3.32
CA GLN A 16 20.51 -23.68 -2.19
C GLN A 16 20.80 -22.22 -2.51
N LEU A 17 19.78 -21.47 -2.94
CA LEU A 17 19.92 -20.04 -3.19
C LEU A 17 20.51 -19.32 -1.96
N PRO A 18 21.43 -18.36 -2.16
CA PRO A 18 22.10 -17.69 -1.06
C PRO A 18 21.09 -17.05 -0.09
N ALA A 19 21.18 -17.40 1.18
CA ALA A 19 20.47 -16.73 2.26
C ALA A 19 21.35 -15.69 2.94
N GLY A 20 20.78 -14.69 3.54
CA GLY A 20 21.49 -13.72 4.35
C GLY A 20 22.21 -14.37 5.54
N THR A 21 23.15 -13.64 6.13
CA THR A 21 23.95 -14.11 7.27
C THR A 21 23.21 -14.02 8.59
N ILE A 22 22.23 -13.12 8.72
CA ILE A 22 21.43 -12.94 9.93
C ILE A 22 20.47 -14.11 10.06
N LYS A 23 20.60 -14.87 11.15
CA LYS A 23 19.79 -16.06 11.42
C LYS A 23 18.81 -15.88 12.58
N ALA A 24 19.06 -14.90 13.43
CA ALA A 24 18.23 -14.57 14.57
C ALA A 24 18.36 -13.07 14.89
N LEU A 25 17.37 -12.53 15.56
CA LEU A 25 17.38 -11.17 16.10
C LEU A 25 17.37 -11.27 17.62
N ASP A 26 18.08 -10.35 18.27
CA ASP A 26 18.02 -10.19 19.71
C ASP A 26 16.83 -9.27 20.06
N VAL A 27 15.68 -9.90 20.28
CA VAL A 27 14.42 -9.21 20.60
C VAL A 27 13.68 -9.96 21.71
N ASP A 28 12.99 -9.25 22.57
CA ASP A 28 12.06 -9.87 23.51
C ASP A 28 10.89 -10.50 22.73
N LYS A 29 10.65 -11.77 23.00
CA LYS A 29 9.64 -12.55 22.26
C LYS A 29 8.22 -12.02 22.51
N ALA A 30 7.90 -11.62 23.74
CA ALA A 30 6.57 -11.16 24.09
C ALA A 30 6.29 -9.79 23.47
N GLU A 31 7.24 -8.89 23.52
CA GLU A 31 7.17 -7.59 22.88
C GLU A 31 7.05 -7.74 21.35
N PHE A 32 7.82 -8.63 20.75
CA PHE A 32 7.76 -8.82 19.29
C PHE A 32 6.44 -9.45 18.82
N ILE A 33 5.84 -10.34 19.61
CA ILE A 33 4.47 -10.84 19.33
C ILE A 33 3.46 -9.70 19.33
N GLU A 34 3.57 -8.77 20.29
CA GLU A 34 2.71 -7.59 20.33
C GLU A 34 2.97 -6.65 19.14
N ASP A 35 4.22 -6.48 18.73
CA ASP A 35 4.57 -5.74 17.52
C ASP A 35 3.91 -6.36 16.27
N VAL A 36 3.95 -7.69 16.13
CA VAL A 36 3.29 -8.40 15.02
C VAL A 36 1.77 -8.17 15.05
N ARG A 37 1.14 -8.22 16.21
CA ARG A 37 -0.29 -7.92 16.37
C ARG A 37 -0.63 -6.50 15.90
N ARG A 38 0.17 -5.52 16.32
CA ARG A 38 0.02 -4.11 15.93
C ARG A 38 0.27 -3.90 14.44
N ALA A 39 1.32 -4.51 13.91
CA ALA A 39 1.64 -4.46 12.48
C ALA A 39 0.52 -5.03 11.62
N LEU A 40 -0.07 -6.17 12.03
CA LEU A 40 -1.21 -6.76 11.34
C LEU A 40 -2.41 -5.82 11.32
N TYR A 41 -2.69 -5.17 12.44
CA TYR A 41 -3.79 -4.22 12.53
C TYR A 41 -3.54 -2.99 11.63
N ALA A 42 -2.33 -2.41 11.66
CA ALA A 42 -1.95 -1.30 10.78
C ALA A 42 -2.09 -1.67 9.30
N ALA A 43 -1.49 -2.79 8.88
CA ALA A 43 -1.59 -3.27 7.50
C ALA A 43 -3.03 -3.49 7.05
N LYS A 44 -3.89 -3.99 7.96
CA LYS A 44 -5.31 -4.17 7.70
C LYS A 44 -6.03 -2.83 7.51
N LEU A 45 -5.76 -1.81 8.34
CA LEU A 45 -6.35 -0.48 8.17
C LEU A 45 -6.00 0.12 6.80
N ILE A 46 -4.73 0.00 6.41
CA ILE A 46 -4.26 0.49 5.11
C ILE A 46 -4.92 -0.28 3.96
N ALA A 47 -5.01 -1.60 4.04
CA ALA A 47 -5.66 -2.40 2.99
C ALA A 47 -7.13 -2.01 2.78
N TYR A 48 -7.86 -1.71 3.87
CA TYR A 48 -9.23 -1.20 3.74
C TYR A 48 -9.27 0.22 3.18
N SER A 49 -8.37 1.10 3.60
CA SER A 49 -8.29 2.45 3.02
C SER A 49 -8.08 2.38 1.51
N GLN A 50 -7.11 1.57 1.05
CA GLN A 50 -6.86 1.38 -0.37
C GLN A 50 -8.09 0.83 -1.12
N GLY A 51 -8.79 -0.15 -0.52
CA GLY A 51 -9.97 -0.73 -1.14
C GLY A 51 -11.13 0.27 -1.27
N PHE A 52 -11.35 1.11 -0.27
CA PHE A 52 -12.36 2.17 -0.33
C PHE A 52 -11.98 3.25 -1.34
N ASP A 53 -10.70 3.65 -1.38
CA ASP A 53 -10.19 4.63 -2.34
C ASP A 53 -10.33 4.12 -3.79
N GLU A 54 -10.03 2.83 -4.03
CA GLU A 54 -10.19 2.20 -5.35
C GLU A 54 -11.67 2.14 -5.78
N ILE A 55 -12.57 1.77 -4.87
CA ILE A 55 -14.01 1.72 -5.16
C ILE A 55 -14.55 3.11 -5.43
N LYS A 56 -14.12 4.12 -4.65
CA LYS A 56 -14.50 5.52 -4.88
C LYS A 56 -14.05 5.99 -6.26
N ALA A 57 -12.79 5.77 -6.61
CA ALA A 57 -12.26 6.13 -7.92
C ALA A 57 -13.00 5.42 -9.06
N GLY A 58 -13.30 4.11 -8.92
CA GLY A 58 -14.08 3.37 -9.87
C GLY A 58 -15.53 3.87 -9.97
N SER A 59 -16.13 4.22 -8.84
CA SER A 59 -17.49 4.80 -8.82
C SER A 59 -17.56 6.12 -9.58
N GLU A 60 -16.58 6.99 -9.40
CA GLU A 60 -16.46 8.26 -10.13
C GLU A 60 -16.22 8.02 -11.64
N GLU A 61 -15.27 7.17 -12.01
CA GLU A 61 -14.89 6.90 -13.40
C GLU A 61 -16.03 6.25 -14.21
N PHE A 62 -16.76 5.32 -13.60
CA PHE A 62 -17.80 4.55 -14.28
C PHE A 62 -19.24 4.98 -13.94
N GLY A 63 -19.44 5.99 -13.10
CA GLY A 63 -20.76 6.48 -12.73
C GLY A 63 -21.61 5.48 -11.94
N TRP A 64 -21.00 4.70 -11.04
CA TRP A 64 -21.70 3.64 -10.29
C TRP A 64 -22.50 4.13 -9.10
N ASP A 65 -22.24 5.34 -8.63
CA ASP A 65 -22.91 5.94 -7.46
C ASP A 65 -22.84 5.07 -6.19
N VAL A 66 -21.64 4.53 -5.91
CA VAL A 66 -21.41 3.70 -4.73
C VAL A 66 -21.20 4.55 -3.49
N ASP A 67 -22.08 4.39 -2.49
CA ASP A 67 -21.91 5.01 -1.18
C ASP A 67 -20.99 4.16 -0.28
N PRO A 68 -19.82 4.68 0.16
CA PRO A 68 -18.91 3.95 1.03
C PRO A 68 -19.52 3.60 2.39
N ARG A 69 -20.55 4.34 2.87
CA ARG A 69 -21.26 4.04 4.12
C ARG A 69 -22.09 2.78 4.00
N ASP A 70 -22.80 2.64 2.89
CA ASP A 70 -23.61 1.46 2.59
C ASP A 70 -22.71 0.25 2.38
N LEU A 71 -21.60 0.42 1.68
CA LEU A 71 -20.61 -0.64 1.48
C LEU A 71 -20.05 -1.16 2.81
N ALA A 72 -19.64 -0.27 3.72
CA ALA A 72 -19.17 -0.64 5.06
C ALA A 72 -20.27 -1.39 5.85
N THR A 73 -21.52 -0.99 5.70
CA THR A 73 -22.69 -1.63 6.35
C THR A 73 -22.93 -3.03 5.80
N ILE A 74 -22.94 -3.20 4.49
CA ILE A 74 -23.12 -4.49 3.82
C ILE A 74 -22.04 -5.48 4.25
N TRP A 75 -20.78 -5.04 4.28
CA TRP A 75 -19.66 -5.91 4.69
C TRP A 75 -19.66 -6.29 6.16
N ARG A 76 -20.52 -5.68 6.97
CA ARG A 76 -20.69 -6.00 8.39
C ARG A 76 -21.39 -7.33 8.63
N GLY A 77 -22.15 -7.84 7.68
CA GLY A 77 -22.90 -9.09 7.76
C GLY A 77 -22.68 -9.98 6.52
N GLY A 78 -22.63 -11.31 6.74
CA GLY A 78 -22.60 -12.28 5.64
C GLY A 78 -21.31 -12.30 4.80
N CYS A 79 -20.26 -11.63 5.22
CA CYS A 79 -19.02 -11.46 4.46
C CYS A 79 -17.81 -11.97 5.25
N ILE A 80 -16.82 -12.57 4.56
CA ILE A 80 -15.58 -13.05 5.18
C ILE A 80 -14.72 -11.91 5.74
N ILE A 81 -14.82 -10.72 5.16
CA ILE A 81 -14.09 -9.53 5.62
C ILE A 81 -14.79 -8.79 6.77
N ARG A 82 -15.85 -9.37 7.33
CA ARG A 82 -16.57 -8.84 8.47
C ARG A 82 -15.64 -8.46 9.62
N ALA A 83 -15.70 -7.20 10.06
CA ALA A 83 -14.90 -6.68 11.16
C ALA A 83 -15.66 -5.60 11.94
N LYS A 84 -15.41 -5.49 13.25
CA LYS A 84 -16.02 -4.44 14.07
C LYS A 84 -15.68 -3.04 13.64
N PHE A 85 -14.48 -2.83 13.10
CA PHE A 85 -14.05 -1.50 12.67
C PHE A 85 -14.77 -1.00 11.40
N LEU A 86 -15.53 -1.82 10.68
CA LEU A 86 -16.41 -1.36 9.60
C LEU A 86 -17.43 -0.33 10.08
N ASP A 87 -17.89 -0.44 11.32
CA ASP A 87 -18.76 0.57 11.94
C ASP A 87 -18.04 1.92 12.07
N ARG A 88 -16.72 1.90 12.30
CA ARG A 88 -15.87 3.11 12.35
C ARG A 88 -15.65 3.71 10.97
N ILE A 89 -15.52 2.86 9.95
CA ILE A 89 -15.43 3.31 8.55
C ILE A 89 -16.72 4.03 8.17
N ARG A 90 -17.87 3.46 8.47
CA ARG A 90 -19.16 4.12 8.25
C ARG A 90 -19.21 5.48 8.94
N ALA A 91 -18.86 5.54 10.23
CA ALA A 91 -18.86 6.78 11.00
C ALA A 91 -17.93 7.85 10.40
N ALA A 92 -16.75 7.45 9.88
CA ALA A 92 -15.84 8.37 9.21
C ALA A 92 -16.48 9.04 7.99
N TYR A 93 -17.16 8.26 7.14
CA TYR A 93 -17.86 8.79 5.97
C TYR A 93 -19.17 9.47 6.31
N ASP A 94 -19.84 9.15 7.43
CA ASP A 94 -20.97 9.92 7.95
C ASP A 94 -20.52 11.34 8.38
N ASN A 95 -19.31 11.44 8.96
CA ASN A 95 -18.73 12.72 9.37
C ASN A 95 -18.19 13.54 8.20
N ASN A 96 -17.63 12.90 7.19
CA ASN A 96 -17.07 13.54 6.00
C ASN A 96 -17.22 12.64 4.77
N ALA A 97 -18.26 12.86 3.98
CA ALA A 97 -18.53 12.08 2.76
C ALA A 97 -17.42 12.24 1.70
N ASP A 98 -16.75 13.40 1.69
CA ASP A 98 -15.67 13.73 0.73
C ASP A 98 -14.26 13.40 1.26
N LEU A 99 -14.17 12.55 2.27
CA LEU A 99 -12.88 12.16 2.85
C LEU A 99 -11.92 11.65 1.75
N PRO A 100 -10.74 12.28 1.57
CA PRO A 100 -9.83 11.94 0.46
C PRO A 100 -9.22 10.55 0.58
N ALA A 101 -8.99 10.08 1.82
CA ALA A 101 -8.57 8.73 2.13
C ALA A 101 -9.02 8.38 3.54
N LEU A 102 -9.45 7.15 3.78
CA LEU A 102 -9.99 6.71 5.07
C LEU A 102 -9.03 6.98 6.24
N ILE A 103 -7.74 6.79 6.04
CA ILE A 103 -6.72 7.00 7.09
C ILE A 103 -6.51 8.45 7.49
N LEU A 104 -7.12 9.41 6.80
CA LEU A 104 -7.11 10.83 7.16
C LEU A 104 -8.22 11.19 8.16
N ASP A 105 -9.18 10.31 8.38
CA ASP A 105 -10.16 10.48 9.44
C ASP A 105 -9.46 10.54 10.82
N PRO A 106 -9.86 11.44 11.73
CA PRO A 106 -9.20 11.63 13.02
C PRO A 106 -9.08 10.36 13.87
N TYR A 107 -10.09 9.48 13.83
CA TYR A 107 -10.05 8.21 14.56
C TYR A 107 -8.97 7.29 14.01
N PHE A 108 -8.95 7.04 12.69
CA PHE A 108 -7.97 6.16 12.06
C PHE A 108 -6.55 6.71 12.11
N LYS A 109 -6.41 8.03 12.00
CA LYS A 109 -5.12 8.69 12.19
C LYS A 109 -4.57 8.46 13.60
N GLY A 110 -5.41 8.63 14.64
CA GLY A 110 -5.02 8.36 16.02
C GLY A 110 -4.63 6.90 16.25
N GLU A 111 -5.40 5.94 15.70
CA GLU A 111 -5.05 4.52 15.77
C GLU A 111 -3.65 4.24 15.18
N LEU A 112 -3.32 4.87 14.06
CA LEU A 112 -2.03 4.66 13.38
C LEU A 112 -0.83 5.20 14.18
N GLU A 113 -0.99 6.22 15.00
CA GLU A 113 0.12 6.83 15.75
C GLU A 113 0.88 5.80 16.59
N ASP A 114 0.17 4.91 17.27
CA ASP A 114 0.76 3.86 18.11
C ASP A 114 1.18 2.59 17.34
N LEU A 115 0.87 2.49 16.06
CA LEU A 115 1.07 1.29 15.26
C LEU A 115 2.29 1.37 14.33
N ILE A 116 2.75 2.58 13.99
CA ILE A 116 3.77 2.79 12.96
C ILE A 116 5.12 2.18 13.35
N ASP A 117 5.62 2.47 14.55
CA ASP A 117 6.92 1.98 14.99
C ASP A 117 6.97 0.45 15.15
N PRO A 118 5.99 -0.19 15.81
CA PRO A 118 5.85 -1.65 15.80
C PRO A 118 5.83 -2.25 14.40
N TRP A 119 5.05 -1.67 13.50
CA TRP A 119 4.96 -2.15 12.13
C TRP A 119 6.29 -2.08 11.38
N ARG A 120 7.03 -0.97 11.52
CA ARG A 120 8.37 -0.85 10.94
C ARG A 120 9.33 -1.91 11.49
N ARG A 121 9.32 -2.15 12.81
CA ARG A 121 10.15 -3.20 13.42
C ARG A 121 9.87 -4.57 12.82
N VAL A 122 8.60 -4.92 12.62
CA VAL A 122 8.20 -6.20 12.01
C VAL A 122 8.68 -6.32 10.56
N VAL A 123 8.52 -5.26 9.74
CA VAL A 123 8.98 -5.27 8.34
C VAL A 123 10.52 -5.38 8.27
N VAL A 124 11.23 -4.65 9.12
CA VAL A 124 12.69 -4.74 9.21
C VAL A 124 13.13 -6.14 9.60
N ALA A 125 12.53 -6.71 10.65
CA ALA A 125 12.83 -8.06 11.13
C ALA A 125 12.59 -9.12 10.04
N ALA A 126 11.44 -9.05 9.37
CA ALA A 126 11.12 -9.97 8.28
C ALA A 126 12.15 -9.88 7.14
N THR A 127 12.54 -8.67 6.75
CA THR A 127 13.53 -8.42 5.69
C THR A 127 14.91 -8.95 6.08
N GLN A 128 15.38 -8.68 7.30
CA GLN A 128 16.67 -9.13 7.79
C GLN A 128 16.79 -10.65 7.88
N LEU A 129 15.69 -11.31 8.25
CA LEU A 129 15.64 -12.79 8.37
C LEU A 129 15.30 -13.49 7.04
N GLY A 130 15.06 -12.75 5.95
CA GLY A 130 14.64 -13.34 4.68
C GLY A 130 13.24 -13.95 4.73
N LEU A 131 12.38 -13.49 5.62
CA LEU A 131 11.00 -13.96 5.73
C LEU A 131 10.08 -13.17 4.78
N PRO A 132 9.35 -13.83 3.87
CA PRO A 132 8.47 -13.14 2.95
C PRO A 132 7.24 -12.61 3.68
N ALA A 133 7.11 -11.30 3.77
CA ALA A 133 6.00 -10.60 4.37
C ALA A 133 5.46 -9.50 3.42
N PRO A 134 5.02 -9.86 2.19
CA PRO A 134 4.72 -8.89 1.14
C PRO A 134 3.61 -7.91 1.53
N VAL A 135 2.55 -8.36 2.20
CA VAL A 135 1.44 -7.48 2.57
C VAL A 135 1.86 -6.45 3.62
N PHE A 136 2.64 -6.85 4.64
CA PHE A 136 3.17 -5.91 5.62
C PHE A 136 4.07 -4.85 4.97
N ALA A 137 4.96 -5.26 4.07
CA ALA A 137 5.90 -4.37 3.41
C ALA A 137 5.22 -3.44 2.40
N SER A 138 4.32 -3.96 1.56
CA SER A 138 3.62 -3.15 0.54
C SER A 138 2.67 -2.14 1.16
N SER A 139 1.93 -2.53 2.21
CA SER A 139 1.05 -1.59 2.91
C SER A 139 1.84 -0.47 3.59
N LEU A 140 3.00 -0.79 4.19
CA LEU A 140 3.87 0.23 4.78
C LEU A 140 4.42 1.18 3.72
N SER A 141 4.85 0.64 2.58
CA SER A 141 5.32 1.44 1.45
C SER A 141 4.23 2.36 0.90
N TYR A 142 2.98 1.88 0.81
CA TYR A 142 1.85 2.72 0.43
C TYR A 142 1.62 3.86 1.43
N TYR A 143 1.59 3.56 2.73
CA TYR A 143 1.46 4.56 3.78
C TYR A 143 2.56 5.63 3.71
N ASP A 144 3.82 5.21 3.54
CA ASP A 144 4.93 6.13 3.41
C ASP A 144 4.84 6.96 2.12
N SER A 145 4.34 6.37 1.03
CA SER A 145 4.13 7.08 -0.23
C SER A 145 3.07 8.18 -0.12
N LEU A 146 1.97 7.92 0.61
CA LEU A 146 0.94 8.94 0.85
C LEU A 146 1.46 10.15 1.64
N ARG A 147 2.46 9.96 2.50
CA ARG A 147 3.05 11.00 3.33
C ARG A 147 4.18 11.76 2.65
N ALA A 148 4.75 11.20 1.59
CA ALA A 148 5.93 11.75 0.95
C ALA A 148 5.55 12.97 0.09
N GLU A 149 6.22 14.09 0.31
CA GLU A 149 6.08 15.27 -0.53
C GLU A 149 6.51 14.98 -1.99
N ARG A 150 7.56 14.16 -2.14
CA ARG A 150 8.06 13.71 -3.44
C ARG A 150 8.25 12.21 -3.45
N LEU A 151 7.75 11.59 -4.50
CA LEU A 151 7.87 10.16 -4.71
C LEU A 151 9.03 9.82 -5.66
N PRO A 152 9.71 8.67 -5.47
CA PRO A 152 10.65 8.13 -6.46
C PRO A 152 9.97 7.86 -7.81
N ALA A 153 8.64 7.76 -7.84
CA ALA A 153 7.84 7.69 -9.06
C ALA A 153 8.11 8.85 -10.05
N ALA A 154 8.62 9.99 -9.60
CA ALA A 154 9.03 11.08 -10.47
C ALA A 154 10.13 10.66 -11.47
N LEU A 155 11.09 9.84 -11.02
CA LEU A 155 12.12 9.26 -11.89
C LEU A 155 11.51 8.29 -12.91
N ILE A 156 10.59 7.45 -12.48
CA ILE A 156 9.88 6.50 -13.34
C ILE A 156 9.07 7.25 -14.41
N GLN A 157 8.37 8.30 -14.02
CA GLN A 157 7.61 9.12 -14.97
C GLN A 157 8.52 9.86 -15.97
N GLY A 158 9.66 10.38 -15.52
CA GLY A 158 10.66 10.96 -16.39
C GLY A 158 11.25 9.95 -17.38
N GLN A 159 11.48 8.72 -16.92
CA GLN A 159 11.93 7.63 -17.79
C GLN A 159 10.87 7.23 -18.83
N ARG A 160 9.58 7.15 -18.43
CA ARG A 160 8.49 6.89 -19.38
C ARG A 160 8.37 7.99 -20.42
N ASP A 161 8.56 9.25 -20.03
CA ASP A 161 8.53 10.36 -20.95
C ASP A 161 9.73 10.30 -21.93
N PHE A 162 10.90 9.92 -21.42
CA PHE A 162 12.09 9.72 -22.25
C PHE A 162 11.90 8.63 -23.32
N PHE A 163 11.27 7.51 -22.96
CA PHE A 163 11.10 6.40 -23.88
C PHE A 163 9.93 6.57 -24.86
N GLY A 164 8.87 7.28 -24.50
CA GLY A 164 7.65 7.29 -25.27
C GLY A 164 6.81 8.56 -25.18
N ALA A 165 7.38 9.68 -24.74
CA ALA A 165 6.68 10.96 -24.62
C ALA A 165 5.35 10.85 -23.83
N HIS A 166 5.36 10.12 -22.72
CA HIS A 166 4.17 9.91 -21.88
C HIS A 166 3.76 11.13 -21.07
N THR A 167 4.50 12.22 -21.20
CA THR A 167 4.27 13.50 -20.51
C THR A 167 4.41 13.41 -18.98
N PHE A 168 4.55 14.51 -18.34
CA PHE A 168 4.52 14.65 -16.88
C PHE A 168 3.99 16.03 -16.48
N LYS A 169 3.43 16.10 -15.28
CA LYS A 169 3.04 17.38 -14.67
C LYS A 169 4.21 17.92 -13.87
N ARG A 170 4.60 19.15 -14.13
CA ARG A 170 5.62 19.84 -13.33
C ARG A 170 5.03 20.26 -11.99
N THR A 171 5.87 20.29 -10.95
CA THR A 171 5.48 20.79 -9.63
C THR A 171 5.47 22.31 -9.54
N ASP A 172 6.20 22.99 -10.44
CA ASP A 172 6.35 24.45 -10.48
C ASP A 172 5.47 25.15 -11.53
N LYS A 173 4.75 24.39 -12.35
CA LYS A 173 3.85 24.92 -13.39
C LYS A 173 2.63 24.04 -13.59
N PRO A 174 1.44 24.64 -13.80
CA PRO A 174 0.18 23.87 -13.92
C PRO A 174 -0.04 23.25 -15.31
N VAL A 175 1.02 22.92 -16.04
CA VAL A 175 0.94 22.36 -17.39
C VAL A 175 1.60 20.99 -17.46
N SER A 176 1.05 20.11 -18.27
CA SER A 176 1.74 18.88 -18.67
C SER A 176 2.90 19.26 -19.60
N TYR A 177 4.01 18.61 -19.41
CA TYR A 177 5.24 18.91 -20.13
C TYR A 177 5.86 17.62 -20.65
N THR A 178 6.22 17.60 -21.92
CA THR A 178 7.06 16.57 -22.52
C THR A 178 8.46 17.17 -22.65
N HIS A 179 9.44 16.62 -21.95
CA HIS A 179 10.78 17.19 -21.91
C HIS A 179 11.57 16.91 -23.17
N LEU A 180 11.16 15.96 -23.94
CA LEU A 180 11.80 15.56 -25.18
C LEU A 180 10.97 15.98 -26.37
N THR A 181 11.18 17.19 -26.82
CA THR A 181 11.30 17.36 -28.26
C THR A 181 12.59 16.67 -28.68
N LEU A 182 12.61 15.35 -28.69
CA LEU A 182 13.49 14.69 -29.61
C LEU A 182 13.11 15.22 -30.98
N PRO A 183 14.07 15.84 -31.72
CA PRO A 183 13.87 15.86 -33.13
C PRO A 183 13.65 14.41 -33.49
N THR A 184 12.48 14.11 -34.00
CA THR A 184 12.14 12.79 -34.48
C THR A 184 13.05 12.57 -35.67
N ILE A 185 14.24 12.10 -35.41
CA ILE A 185 15.11 11.57 -36.42
C ILE A 185 14.59 10.16 -36.69
N TYR A 186 13.44 10.09 -37.29
CA TYR A 186 13.12 8.99 -38.15
C TYR A 186 13.38 9.42 -39.57
N SER A 187 14.63 9.42 -39.91
CA SER A 187 15.03 9.16 -41.29
C SER A 187 15.44 7.70 -41.32
N VAL A 188 14.60 6.88 -41.86
CA VAL A 188 14.98 5.65 -42.54
C VAL A 188 14.73 5.89 -43.99
#